data_036b203c4b5cc1f8237385ef0280cef3
#
_entry.id   036b203c4b5cc1f8237385ef0280cef3
#
_cell.length_a   1.000
_cell.length_b   1.000
_cell.length_c   1.000
_cell.angle_alpha   90.00
_cell.angle_beta   90.00
_cell.angle_gamma   90.00
#
_symmetry.space_group_name_H-M   'P 1'
#
loop_
_entity.id
_entity.type
_entity.pdbx_description
1 polymer ?
#
loop_
_entity_poly.entity_id
_entity_poly.type
_entity_poly.pdbx_seq_one_letter_code
_entity_poly.pdbx_strand_id
1 'polypeptide(L)'
;MSTPDTIEKLMSISRAEFLASLVHVGSALETADGVWTVPLDGGGNAIITFEAVPGVRLGGLLDLPRARVSIRFDGGSTAACRKFLLGFELAFQRGGG
;
A
#
# COMPACT_ATOMS: atom_id res chain seq x y z
N MET A 1 5.60 -24.71 4.99
CA MET A 1 4.58 -23.91 4.95
C MET A 1 4.89 -22.47 4.89
N SER A 2 4.55 -21.91 3.95
CA SER A 2 4.92 -20.59 3.81
C SER A 2 3.93 -19.73 4.46
N THR A 3 4.38 -18.78 5.10
CA THR A 3 3.59 -17.79 5.67
C THR A 3 3.13 -16.90 4.60
N PRO A 4 1.89 -16.64 4.52
CA PRO A 4 1.45 -15.65 3.60
C PRO A 4 2.02 -14.38 4.07
N ASP A 5 2.82 -13.84 3.39
CA ASP A 5 3.47 -12.65 3.82
C ASP A 5 2.60 -11.47 3.52
N THR A 6 1.57 -11.33 4.30
CA THR A 6 0.72 -10.15 4.22
C THR A 6 1.23 -9.15 5.23
N ILE A 7 1.52 -7.98 4.76
CA ILE A 7 1.99 -6.89 5.60
C ILE A 7 0.87 -5.89 5.71
N GLU A 8 0.48 -5.57 6.94
CA GLU A 8 -0.55 -4.57 7.18
C GLU A 8 0.04 -3.35 7.80
N LYS A 9 -0.40 -2.19 7.32
CA LYS A 9 0.03 -0.92 7.87
C LYS A 9 -1.21 -0.07 8.12
N LEU A 10 -1.24 0.57 9.26
CA LEU A 10 -2.29 1.52 9.57
C LEU A 10 -1.69 2.90 9.32
N MET A 11 -2.26 3.63 8.38
CA MET A 11 -1.66 4.86 7.90
C MET A 11 -2.62 6.02 8.03
N SER A 12 -2.10 7.19 8.33
CA SER A 12 -2.88 8.42 8.32
C SER A 12 -2.85 8.96 6.89
N ILE A 13 -3.76 8.49 6.07
CA ILE A 13 -3.72 8.82 4.65
C ILE A 13 -5.13 8.75 4.07
N SER A 14 -5.43 9.67 3.17
CA SER A 14 -6.69 9.64 2.45
C SER A 14 -6.52 8.80 1.19
N ARG A 15 -7.65 8.43 0.59
CA ARG A 15 -7.60 7.68 -0.66
C ARG A 15 -6.87 8.45 -1.76
N ALA A 16 -7.11 9.75 -1.84
CA ALA A 16 -6.46 10.57 -2.86
C ALA A 16 -4.95 10.59 -2.68
N GLU A 17 -4.49 10.72 -1.44
CA GLU A 17 -3.07 10.68 -1.14
C GLU A 17 -2.48 9.31 -1.43
N PHE A 18 -3.23 8.27 -1.11
CA PHE A 18 -2.80 6.91 -1.39
C PHE A 18 -2.57 6.71 -2.89
N LEU A 19 -3.53 7.14 -3.70
CA LEU A 19 -3.41 6.98 -5.15
C LEU A 19 -2.26 7.81 -5.71
N ALA A 20 -2.08 9.01 -5.18
CA ALA A 20 -0.98 9.87 -5.64
C ALA A 20 0.39 9.24 -5.34
N SER A 21 0.51 8.58 -4.21
CA SER A 21 1.77 7.92 -3.85
C SER A 21 1.95 6.61 -4.59
N LEU A 22 0.85 5.91 -4.86
CA LEU A 22 0.93 4.61 -5.50
C LEU A 22 1.54 4.67 -6.89
N VAL A 23 1.34 5.77 -7.62
CA VAL A 23 1.92 5.90 -8.96
C VAL A 23 3.44 5.89 -8.93
N HIS A 24 4.03 6.21 -7.79
CA HIS A 24 5.48 6.20 -7.66
C HIS A 24 6.03 4.82 -7.31
N VAL A 25 5.16 3.88 -6.98
CA VAL A 25 5.58 2.53 -6.63
C VAL A 25 5.76 1.69 -7.89
N GLY A 26 4.93 1.91 -8.88
CA GLY A 26 5.00 1.16 -10.13
C GLY A 26 3.69 1.26 -10.88
N SER A 27 3.57 0.41 -11.89
CA SER A 27 2.35 0.38 -12.71
C SER A 27 1.28 -0.40 -11.96
N ALA A 28 0.45 0.31 -11.24
CA ALA A 28 -0.62 -0.31 -10.47
C ALA A 28 -1.89 -0.37 -11.30
N LEU A 29 -2.51 -1.52 -11.30
CA LEU A 29 -3.77 -1.72 -11.99
C LEU A 29 -4.84 -2.12 -10.97
N GLU A 30 -5.91 -1.37 -10.92
CA GLU A 30 -6.99 -1.70 -10.00
C GLU A 30 -7.74 -2.90 -10.53
N THR A 31 -7.65 -4.02 -9.82
CA THR A 31 -8.25 -5.26 -10.26
C THR A 31 -9.58 -5.54 -9.56
N ALA A 32 -9.82 -4.87 -8.46
CA ALA A 32 -11.09 -4.94 -7.76
C ALA A 32 -11.22 -3.65 -6.97
N ASP A 33 -12.39 -3.37 -6.43
CA ASP A 33 -12.60 -2.14 -5.68
C ASP A 33 -11.66 -2.11 -4.46
N GLY A 34 -10.78 -1.12 -4.43
CA GLY A 34 -9.83 -0.99 -3.35
C GLY A 34 -8.67 -1.95 -3.41
N VAL A 35 -8.47 -2.63 -4.53
CA VAL A 35 -7.39 -3.62 -4.68
C VAL A 35 -6.60 -3.32 -5.94
N TRP A 36 -5.30 -3.17 -5.80
CA TRP A 36 -4.41 -2.89 -6.93
C TRP A 36 -3.36 -3.98 -7.04
N THR A 37 -3.02 -4.31 -8.26
CA THR A 37 -1.96 -5.28 -8.55
C THR A 37 -0.81 -4.56 -9.23
N VAL A 38 0.39 -4.77 -8.71
CA VAL A 38 1.61 -4.16 -9.25
C VAL A 38 2.56 -5.29 -9.64
N PRO A 39 2.97 -5.37 -10.90
CA PRO A 39 3.92 -6.42 -11.30
C PRO A 39 5.26 -6.23 -10.62
N LEU A 40 5.87 -7.35 -10.25
CA LEU A 40 7.21 -7.35 -9.68
C LEU A 40 8.23 -7.61 -10.77
N ASP A 41 9.45 -7.14 -10.54
CA ASP A 41 10.54 -7.42 -11.45
C ASP A 41 10.80 -8.92 -11.49
N GLY A 42 10.86 -9.49 -12.66
CA GLY A 42 11.18 -10.90 -12.81
C GLY A 42 10.01 -11.84 -12.62
N GLY A 43 8.83 -11.31 -12.42
CA GLY A 43 7.62 -12.13 -12.30
C GLY A 43 6.96 -11.99 -10.94
N GLY A 44 5.71 -12.39 -10.88
CA GLY A 44 4.92 -12.24 -9.67
C GLY A 44 4.30 -10.87 -9.56
N ASN A 45 3.49 -10.68 -8.55
CA ASN A 45 2.74 -9.45 -8.34
C ASN A 45 2.66 -9.09 -6.88
N ALA A 46 2.58 -7.80 -6.61
CA ALA A 46 2.22 -7.31 -5.29
C ALA A 46 0.76 -6.90 -5.35
N ILE A 47 -0.01 -7.33 -4.39
CA ILE A 47 -1.43 -7.04 -4.31
C ILE A 47 -1.64 -6.12 -3.12
N ILE A 48 -2.11 -4.91 -3.39
CA ILE A 48 -2.25 -3.88 -2.39
C ILE A 48 -3.72 -3.60 -2.18
N THR A 49 -4.15 -3.64 -0.92
CA THR A 49 -5.54 -3.38 -0.58
C THR A 49 -5.60 -2.14 0.28
N PHE A 50 -6.53 -1.26 -0.05
CA PHE A 50 -6.77 -0.03 0.70
C PHE A 50 -8.15 -0.12 1.31
N GLU A 51 -8.21 0.07 2.63
CA GLU A 51 -9.47 0.05 3.34
C GLU A 51 -9.52 1.27 4.25
N ALA A 52 -10.44 2.19 3.98
CA ALA A 52 -10.61 3.34 4.84
C ALA A 52 -11.17 2.87 6.17
N VAL A 53 -10.59 3.36 7.25
CA VAL A 53 -11.07 3.04 8.60
C VAL A 53 -11.46 4.35 9.27
N PRO A 54 -12.14 4.30 10.42
CA PRO A 54 -12.53 5.54 11.09
C PRO A 54 -11.32 6.40 11.37
N GLY A 55 -11.43 7.66 11.04
CA GLY A 55 -10.34 8.60 11.24
C GLY A 55 -10.21 9.02 12.69
N VAL A 56 -9.21 9.84 12.92
CA VAL A 56 -8.95 10.37 14.25
C VAL A 56 -9.34 11.83 14.24
N ARG A 57 -10.12 12.22 15.23
CA ARG A 57 -10.51 13.62 15.40
C ARG A 57 -9.71 14.20 16.56
N LEU A 58 -8.96 15.23 16.25
CA LEU A 58 -8.11 15.89 17.23
C LEU A 58 -8.72 17.21 17.61
N GLY A 59 -9.10 17.32 18.87
CA GLY A 59 -9.61 18.58 19.40
C GLY A 59 -10.92 19.05 18.77
N GLY A 60 -11.62 18.17 18.09
CA GLY A 60 -12.87 18.51 17.45
C GLY A 60 -12.73 19.37 16.21
N LEU A 61 -11.52 19.78 15.87
CA LEU A 61 -11.29 20.66 14.75
C LEU A 61 -10.60 19.97 13.57
N LEU A 62 -9.89 18.89 13.85
CA LEU A 62 -9.07 18.27 12.84
C LEU A 62 -9.45 16.82 12.68
N ASP A 63 -9.83 16.45 11.50
CA ASP A 63 -10.11 15.06 11.17
C ASP A 63 -8.96 14.53 10.34
N LEU A 64 -8.30 13.49 10.85
CA LEU A 64 -7.20 12.86 10.13
C LEU A 64 -7.72 11.57 9.53
N PRO A 65 -7.70 11.45 8.20
CA PRO A 65 -8.13 10.21 7.57
C PRO A 65 -7.15 9.10 7.91
N ARG A 66 -7.67 7.90 8.03
CA ARG A 66 -6.85 6.72 8.32
C ARG A 66 -7.28 5.59 7.43
N ALA A 67 -6.34 4.73 7.14
CA ALA A 67 -6.60 3.58 6.28
C ALA A 67 -5.74 2.41 6.70
N ARG A 68 -6.29 1.22 6.51
CA ARG A 68 -5.50 0.00 6.63
C ARG A 68 -5.06 -0.38 5.23
N VAL A 69 -3.76 -0.46 5.03
CA VAL A 69 -3.17 -0.81 3.75
C VAL A 69 -2.48 -2.16 3.91
N SER A 70 -2.87 -3.11 3.08
CA SER A 70 -2.29 -4.45 3.12
C SER A 70 -1.51 -4.70 1.85
N ILE A 71 -0.37 -5.36 1.96
CA ILE A 71 0.44 -5.75 0.83
C ILE A 71 0.63 -7.25 0.89
N ARG A 72 0.24 -7.94 -0.15
CA ARG A 72 0.40 -9.38 -0.26
C ARG A 72 1.12 -9.68 -1.55
N PHE A 73 1.99 -10.67 -1.53
CA PHE A 73 2.74 -11.04 -2.73
C PHE A 73 2.19 -12.33 -3.30
N ASP A 74 2.05 -12.35 -4.62
CA ASP A 74 1.63 -13.51 -5.36
C ASP A 74 2.77 -13.86 -6.30
N GLY A 75 3.63 -14.79 -5.87
CA GLY A 75 4.83 -15.11 -6.60
C GLY A 75 5.93 -14.12 -6.34
N GLY A 76 6.93 -14.16 -7.20
CA GLY A 76 8.06 -13.27 -7.10
C GLY A 76 9.18 -13.83 -6.21
N SER A 77 10.39 -13.37 -6.47
CA SER A 77 11.53 -13.77 -5.67
C SER A 77 11.55 -12.96 -4.38
N THR A 78 12.28 -13.47 -3.40
CA THR A 78 12.46 -12.74 -2.15
C THR A 78 13.09 -11.38 -2.40
N ALA A 79 14.05 -11.33 -3.32
CA ALA A 79 14.71 -10.07 -3.64
C ALA A 79 13.74 -9.07 -4.26
N ALA A 80 12.88 -9.53 -5.16
CA ALA A 80 11.90 -8.66 -5.81
C ALA A 80 10.88 -8.14 -4.81
N CYS A 81 10.43 -8.99 -3.90
CA CYS A 81 9.48 -8.57 -2.87
C CYS A 81 10.10 -7.53 -1.95
N ARG A 82 11.35 -7.76 -1.55
CA ARG A 82 12.05 -6.81 -0.69
C ARG A 82 12.27 -5.47 -1.38
N LYS A 83 12.63 -5.52 -2.66
CA LYS A 83 12.81 -4.30 -3.43
C LYS A 83 11.52 -3.53 -3.54
N PHE A 84 10.42 -4.23 -3.75
CA PHE A 84 9.11 -3.60 -3.82
C PHE A 84 8.78 -2.90 -2.51
N LEU A 85 9.03 -3.55 -1.38
CA LEU A 85 8.71 -2.96 -0.09
C LEU A 85 9.52 -1.72 0.18
N LEU A 86 10.78 -1.70 -0.23
CA LEU A 86 11.60 -0.50 -0.08
C LEU A 86 11.05 0.64 -0.92
N GLY A 87 10.65 0.36 -2.15
CA GLY A 87 10.06 1.37 -3.02
C GLY A 87 8.74 1.89 -2.46
N PHE A 88 7.94 0.99 -1.91
CA PHE A 88 6.68 1.37 -1.31
C PHE A 88 6.91 2.30 -0.12
N GLU A 89 7.84 1.94 0.75
CA GLU A 89 8.13 2.75 1.92
C GLU A 89 8.60 4.14 1.52
N LEU A 90 9.46 4.22 0.53
CA LEU A 90 9.96 5.51 0.08
C LEU A 90 8.85 6.37 -0.53
N ALA A 91 7.99 5.76 -1.34
CA ALA A 91 6.93 6.49 -1.99
C ALA A 91 5.93 7.04 -0.98
N PHE A 92 5.58 6.26 0.02
CA PHE A 92 4.57 6.66 0.99
C PHE A 92 5.14 7.50 2.11
N GLN A 93 6.42 7.38 2.38
CA GLN A 93 7.06 8.22 3.35
C GLN A 93 7.07 9.68 2.89
N ARG A 94 7.31 9.89 1.60
CA ARG A 94 7.34 11.25 1.06
C ARG A 94 5.96 11.86 0.98
N GLY A 95 4.97 11.06 0.63
CA GLY A 95 3.63 11.57 0.48
C GLY A 95 2.88 11.69 1.77
N GLY A 96 3.19 10.83 2.71
CA GLY A 96 2.43 10.78 3.94
C GLY A 96 2.83 11.81 4.96
N GLY A 97 3.87 12.44 4.70
CA GLY A 97 4.33 13.48 5.61
C GLY A 97 4.61 13.00 6.99
#